data_43561a2a2ad2692f617adac49b7ca4d4
#
_entry.id   43561a2a2ad2692f617adac49b7ca4d4
#
_cell.length_a   1.000
_cell.length_b   1.000
_cell.length_c   1.000
_cell.angle_alpha   90.00
_cell.angle_beta   90.00
_cell.angle_gamma   90.00
#
_symmetry.space_group_name_H-M   'P 1'
#
loop_
_entity.id
_entity.type
_entity.pdbx_description
1 polymer ?
#
loop_
_entity_poly.entity_id
_entity_poly.type
_entity_poly.pdbx_seq_one_letter_code
_entity_poly.pdbx_strand_id
1 'polypeptide(L)'
;MKVLEKSYSYVFKKILKTVNPVKKRIIKAECIVHKFINTQSLIVLKNDGYMEGYKLMKSYISDINAGVVWADQDLKSSNHFYNPHRNKGLYGSSDAKKECISYYTKALNEYFDGSIKNSMFYLGVACHLIQDLTVPQHANVHLLNNHKSYENWVIRTHRHHDEFKIEKGGIYFNSLKQYIDFNSKEAINIYRKHSNVKNRQVRFHIITSKVLTMAQATTAGLMLKFYKDIQEINPIAKENKKQFENILSKFL
;
A
#
# COMPACT_ATOMS: atom_id res chain seq x y z
N MET A 1 6.71 -14.62 -27.16
CA MET A 1 6.09 -13.92 -26.04
C MET A 1 7.08 -13.10 -25.22
N LYS A 2 8.17 -13.64 -24.68
CA LYS A 2 9.15 -12.89 -23.84
C LYS A 2 9.82 -11.66 -24.53
N VAL A 3 10.01 -11.69 -25.83
CA VAL A 3 10.66 -10.58 -26.59
C VAL A 3 9.67 -9.42 -26.82
N LEU A 4 8.42 -9.73 -27.12
CA LEU A 4 7.34 -8.74 -27.27
C LEU A 4 7.04 -8.01 -25.94
N GLU A 5 7.05 -8.73 -24.81
CA GLU A 5 6.87 -8.12 -23.48
C GLU A 5 8.01 -7.15 -23.12
N LYS A 6 9.25 -7.49 -23.46
CA LYS A 6 10.42 -6.61 -23.22
C LYS A 6 10.37 -5.35 -24.09
N SER A 7 10.02 -5.49 -25.36
CA SER A 7 9.91 -4.36 -26.29
C SER A 7 8.77 -3.43 -25.90
N TYR A 8 7.61 -3.97 -25.52
CA TYR A 8 6.46 -3.20 -25.02
C TYR A 8 6.81 -2.44 -23.74
N SER A 9 7.53 -3.07 -22.84
CA SER A 9 8.04 -2.48 -21.59
C SER A 9 8.95 -1.29 -21.84
N TYR A 10 9.88 -1.43 -22.78
CA TYR A 10 10.83 -0.36 -23.11
C TYR A 10 10.12 0.85 -23.74
N VAL A 11 9.24 0.60 -24.71
CA VAL A 11 8.44 1.66 -25.35
C VAL A 11 7.53 2.35 -24.35
N PHE A 12 6.87 1.60 -23.48
CA PHE A 12 5.99 2.13 -22.44
C PHE A 12 6.76 2.99 -21.42
N LYS A 13 7.95 2.52 -20.95
CA LYS A 13 8.83 3.35 -20.09
C LYS A 13 9.28 4.63 -20.77
N LYS A 14 9.55 4.59 -22.06
CA LYS A 14 9.95 5.77 -22.85
C LYS A 14 8.80 6.77 -23.01
N ILE A 15 7.59 6.27 -23.28
CA ILE A 15 6.37 7.09 -23.36
C ILE A 15 6.07 7.71 -21.99
N LEU A 16 6.15 6.95 -20.90
CA LEU A 16 5.94 7.48 -19.55
C LEU A 16 6.97 8.56 -19.17
N LYS A 17 8.24 8.41 -19.56
CA LYS A 17 9.28 9.43 -19.35
C LYS A 17 8.98 10.74 -20.10
N THR A 18 8.39 10.66 -21.28
CA THR A 18 8.07 11.82 -22.11
C THR A 18 6.78 12.54 -21.65
N VAL A 19 5.80 11.77 -21.15
CA VAL A 19 4.48 12.29 -20.75
C VAL A 19 4.48 12.77 -19.29
N ASN A 20 5.36 12.24 -18.42
CA ASN A 20 5.42 12.56 -16.99
C ASN A 20 5.68 14.04 -16.66
N PRO A 21 6.58 14.79 -17.36
CA PRO A 21 6.78 16.21 -17.08
C PRO A 21 5.51 17.05 -17.31
N VAL A 22 4.70 16.66 -18.30
CA VAL A 22 3.42 17.32 -18.62
C VAL A 22 2.34 16.94 -17.61
N LYS A 23 2.28 15.65 -17.20
CA LYS A 23 1.36 15.18 -16.16
C LYS A 23 1.64 15.82 -14.79
N LYS A 24 2.91 16.02 -14.41
CA LYS A 24 3.29 16.72 -13.16
C LYS A 24 2.72 18.13 -13.07
N ARG A 25 2.57 18.82 -14.19
CA ARG A 25 1.99 20.18 -14.24
C ARG A 25 0.46 20.19 -14.20
N ILE A 26 -0.20 19.10 -14.62
CA ILE A 26 -1.65 19.09 -14.92
C ILE A 26 -2.44 18.25 -13.90
N ILE A 27 -1.88 17.18 -13.35
CA ILE A 27 -2.61 16.27 -12.44
C ILE A 27 -1.80 16.06 -11.17
N LYS A 28 -2.15 16.80 -10.13
CA LYS A 28 -1.75 16.47 -8.76
C LYS A 28 -2.54 15.22 -8.37
N ALA A 29 -1.88 14.06 -8.29
CA ALA A 29 -2.51 12.86 -7.77
C ALA A 29 -2.95 13.15 -6.32
N GLU A 30 -4.25 13.21 -6.08
CA GLU A 30 -4.77 13.52 -4.74
C GLU A 30 -4.80 12.31 -3.82
N CYS A 31 -4.67 11.10 -4.38
CA CYS A 31 -4.71 9.81 -3.66
C CYS A 31 -5.84 9.74 -2.63
N ILE A 32 -7.04 10.24 -3.01
CA ILE A 32 -8.15 10.42 -2.08
C ILE A 32 -8.63 9.11 -1.46
N VAL A 33 -8.56 8.00 -2.20
CA VAL A 33 -8.94 6.67 -1.72
C VAL A 33 -7.94 6.17 -0.68
N HIS A 34 -6.64 6.33 -0.92
CA HIS A 34 -5.59 5.93 0.04
C HIS A 34 -5.65 6.75 1.33
N LYS A 35 -5.88 8.07 1.24
CA LYS A 35 -6.11 8.93 2.42
C LYS A 35 -7.36 8.52 3.18
N PHE A 36 -8.43 8.14 2.47
CA PHE A 36 -9.63 7.60 3.08
C PHE A 36 -9.34 6.30 3.83
N ILE A 37 -8.60 5.36 3.23
CA ILE A 37 -8.17 4.12 3.89
C ILE A 37 -7.39 4.44 5.16
N ASN A 38 -6.41 5.34 5.11
CA ASN A 38 -5.64 5.76 6.29
C ASN A 38 -6.54 6.31 7.41
N THR A 39 -7.52 7.13 7.06
CA THR A 39 -8.46 7.70 8.03
C THR A 39 -9.31 6.61 8.69
N GLN A 40 -9.86 5.67 7.92
CA GLN A 40 -10.63 4.55 8.45
C GLN A 40 -9.75 3.62 9.31
N SER A 41 -8.50 3.39 8.90
CA SER A 41 -7.55 2.60 9.67
C SER A 41 -7.26 3.20 11.05
N LEU A 42 -7.25 4.52 11.20
CA LEU A 42 -7.16 5.17 12.51
C LEU A 42 -8.41 4.91 13.37
N ILE A 43 -9.59 4.91 12.77
CA ILE A 43 -10.84 4.59 13.48
C ILE A 43 -10.79 3.14 13.98
N VAL A 44 -10.34 2.21 13.13
CA VAL A 44 -10.15 0.80 13.48
C VAL A 44 -9.18 0.66 14.66
N LEU A 45 -8.00 1.28 14.60
CA LEU A 45 -7.02 1.22 15.69
C LEU A 45 -7.61 1.69 17.02
N LYS A 46 -8.34 2.81 16.98
CA LYS A 46 -8.99 3.37 18.18
C LYS A 46 -10.02 2.39 18.75
N ASN A 47 -10.90 1.87 17.91
CA ASN A 47 -12.03 1.02 18.32
C ASN A 47 -11.60 -0.41 18.70
N ASP A 48 -10.45 -0.87 18.18
CA ASP A 48 -9.82 -2.13 18.58
C ASP A 48 -8.98 -1.99 19.87
N GLY A 49 -8.93 -0.79 20.48
CA GLY A 49 -8.29 -0.55 21.77
C GLY A 49 -6.80 -0.18 21.71
N TYR A 50 -6.21 -0.03 20.54
CA TYR A 50 -4.79 0.31 20.36
C TYR A 50 -4.54 1.83 20.47
N MET A 51 -4.89 2.41 21.61
CA MET A 51 -4.97 3.84 21.82
C MET A 51 -3.63 4.57 21.62
N GLU A 52 -2.51 4.01 22.06
CA GLU A 52 -1.20 4.66 21.92
C GLU A 52 -0.71 4.65 20.45
N GLY A 53 -0.89 3.54 19.75
CA GLY A 53 -0.65 3.46 18.31
C GLY A 53 -1.54 4.46 17.53
N TYR A 54 -2.81 4.52 17.87
CA TYR A 54 -3.74 5.51 17.30
C TYR A 54 -3.27 6.95 17.51
N LYS A 55 -2.89 7.33 18.74
CA LYS A 55 -2.43 8.69 19.06
C LYS A 55 -1.21 9.08 18.22
N LEU A 56 -0.21 8.17 18.15
CA LEU A 56 0.99 8.41 17.34
C LEU A 56 0.62 8.61 15.87
N MET A 57 -0.08 7.67 15.25
CA MET A 57 -0.44 7.74 13.83
C MET A 57 -1.30 8.95 13.51
N LYS A 58 -2.26 9.30 14.39
CA LYS A 58 -3.10 10.48 14.24
C LYS A 58 -2.29 11.77 14.26
N SER A 59 -1.30 11.88 15.14
CA SER A 59 -0.45 13.08 15.26
C SER A 59 0.36 13.36 13.99
N TYR A 60 0.67 12.31 13.22
CA TYR A 60 1.47 12.41 11.99
C TYR A 60 0.69 12.00 10.72
N ILE A 61 -0.64 11.99 10.77
CA ILE A 61 -1.46 11.57 9.62
C ILE A 61 -1.19 12.41 8.36
N SER A 62 -0.81 13.67 8.52
CA SER A 62 -0.45 14.55 7.41
C SER A 62 0.82 14.08 6.70
N ASP A 63 1.83 13.65 7.47
CA ASP A 63 3.09 13.15 6.93
C ASP A 63 2.89 11.78 6.27
N ILE A 64 2.10 10.89 6.88
CA ILE A 64 1.69 9.60 6.30
C ILE A 64 0.97 9.84 4.97
N ASN A 65 0.02 10.76 4.91
CA ASN A 65 -0.72 11.08 3.69
C ASN A 65 0.18 11.74 2.62
N ALA A 66 1.19 12.51 3.03
CA ALA A 66 2.19 13.05 2.09
C ALA A 66 3.01 11.93 1.44
N GLY A 67 3.40 10.91 2.22
CA GLY A 67 4.07 9.71 1.71
C GLY A 67 3.22 8.92 0.71
N VAL A 68 1.94 8.74 1.00
CA VAL A 68 0.96 8.12 0.10
C VAL A 68 0.90 8.85 -1.25
N VAL A 69 0.78 10.18 -1.23
CA VAL A 69 0.71 10.99 -2.47
C VAL A 69 2.02 10.90 -3.25
N TRP A 70 3.15 10.94 -2.55
CA TRP A 70 4.47 10.85 -3.18
C TRP A 70 4.70 9.48 -3.85
N ALA A 71 4.20 8.39 -3.26
CA ALA A 71 4.32 7.04 -3.82
C ALA A 71 3.68 6.92 -5.20
N ASP A 72 2.55 7.59 -5.42
CA ASP A 72 1.81 7.55 -6.68
C ASP A 72 2.36 8.52 -7.76
N GLN A 73 3.38 9.29 -7.42
CA GLN A 73 3.98 10.23 -8.37
C GLN A 73 5.03 9.55 -9.26
N ASP A 74 5.12 10.02 -10.51
CA ASP A 74 6.13 9.63 -11.50
C ASP A 74 6.06 8.15 -11.96
N LEU A 75 7.23 7.64 -12.33
CA LEU A 75 7.42 6.24 -12.78
C LEU A 75 7.35 5.20 -11.65
N LYS A 76 7.15 5.62 -10.41
CA LYS A 76 7.08 4.74 -9.24
C LYS A 76 5.90 3.80 -9.32
N SER A 77 4.79 4.25 -9.89
CA SER A 77 3.58 3.42 -10.09
C SER A 77 3.85 2.10 -10.85
N SER A 78 4.94 2.00 -11.63
CA SER A 78 5.34 0.75 -12.26
C SER A 78 5.84 -0.32 -11.28
N ASN A 79 6.24 0.08 -10.07
CA ASN A 79 6.74 -0.78 -9.01
C ASN A 79 5.63 -1.19 -8.01
N HIS A 80 4.38 -0.76 -8.22
CA HIS A 80 3.24 -1.06 -7.34
C HIS A 80 2.61 -2.44 -7.60
N PHE A 81 3.15 -3.21 -8.53
CA PHE A 81 2.64 -4.51 -8.93
C PHE A 81 3.44 -5.64 -8.29
N TYR A 82 2.74 -6.67 -7.81
CA TYR A 82 3.36 -7.89 -7.31
C TYR A 82 2.40 -9.07 -7.35
N ASN A 83 2.77 -10.10 -8.11
CA ASN A 83 2.04 -11.35 -8.15
C ASN A 83 2.69 -12.38 -7.19
N PRO A 84 2.01 -12.80 -6.11
CA PRO A 84 2.58 -13.68 -5.09
C PRO A 84 2.83 -15.11 -5.59
N HIS A 85 2.10 -15.57 -6.62
CA HIS A 85 2.28 -16.90 -7.20
C HIS A 85 3.49 -16.99 -8.13
N ARG A 86 3.84 -15.86 -8.77
CA ARG A 86 4.97 -15.77 -9.71
C ARG A 86 6.19 -15.11 -9.07
N ASN A 87 6.05 -14.57 -7.87
CA ASN A 87 7.04 -13.75 -7.17
C ASN A 87 7.64 -12.66 -8.10
N LYS A 88 6.78 -11.94 -8.83
CA LYS A 88 7.15 -10.95 -9.85
C LYS A 88 6.24 -9.74 -9.82
N GLY A 89 6.85 -8.56 -10.01
CA GLY A 89 6.16 -7.34 -10.37
C GLY A 89 6.03 -7.16 -11.89
N LEU A 90 5.80 -5.92 -12.30
CA LEU A 90 5.69 -5.53 -13.69
C LEU A 90 7.08 -5.40 -14.33
N TYR A 91 7.34 -6.14 -15.42
CA TYR A 91 8.52 -6.00 -16.29
C TYR A 91 9.92 -6.16 -15.65
N GLY A 92 10.06 -6.96 -14.58
CA GLY A 92 11.38 -7.41 -14.11
C GLY A 92 12.29 -6.33 -13.51
N SER A 93 11.76 -5.14 -13.19
CA SER A 93 12.41 -4.13 -12.36
C SER A 93 12.15 -4.40 -10.88
N SER A 94 11.97 -3.39 -10.05
CA SER A 94 11.48 -3.56 -8.69
C SER A 94 9.99 -3.96 -8.68
N ASP A 95 9.49 -4.45 -7.56
CA ASP A 95 8.10 -4.83 -7.36
C ASP A 95 7.59 -4.30 -6.01
N ALA A 96 6.26 -4.27 -5.83
CA ALA A 96 5.63 -3.72 -4.63
C ALA A 96 6.14 -4.36 -3.33
N LYS A 97 6.53 -5.64 -3.35
CA LYS A 97 7.08 -6.32 -2.17
C LYS A 97 8.43 -5.75 -1.78
N LYS A 98 9.36 -5.63 -2.72
CA LYS A 98 10.71 -5.09 -2.48
C LYS A 98 10.64 -3.62 -2.06
N GLU A 99 9.83 -2.82 -2.75
CA GLU A 99 9.65 -1.40 -2.42
C GLU A 99 9.02 -1.23 -1.03
N CYS A 100 7.99 -2.01 -0.70
CA CYS A 100 7.33 -1.95 0.61
C CYS A 100 8.31 -2.27 1.74
N ILE A 101 9.12 -3.32 1.60
CA ILE A 101 10.17 -3.68 2.56
C ILE A 101 11.18 -2.53 2.69
N SER A 102 11.67 -2.01 1.58
CA SER A 102 12.65 -0.93 1.56
C SER A 102 12.14 0.33 2.27
N TYR A 103 10.91 0.78 1.97
CA TYR A 103 10.36 1.99 2.58
C TYR A 103 9.95 1.79 4.04
N TYR A 104 9.49 0.60 4.42
CA TYR A 104 9.23 0.29 5.82
C TYR A 104 10.51 0.30 6.65
N THR A 105 11.59 -0.33 6.14
CA THR A 105 12.93 -0.27 6.75
C THR A 105 13.40 1.18 6.87
N LYS A 106 13.23 1.97 5.82
CA LYS A 106 13.60 3.40 5.85
C LYS A 106 12.79 4.17 6.89
N ALA A 107 11.49 3.88 7.04
CA ALA A 107 10.68 4.49 8.08
C ALA A 107 11.22 4.21 9.49
N LEU A 108 11.63 2.97 9.76
CA LEU A 108 12.25 2.59 11.03
C LEU A 108 13.58 3.34 11.25
N ASN A 109 14.46 3.36 10.26
CA ASN A 109 15.75 4.06 10.36
C ASN A 109 15.57 5.56 10.65
N GLU A 110 14.70 6.25 9.90
CA GLU A 110 14.41 7.66 10.12
C GLU A 110 13.83 7.94 11.52
N TYR A 111 13.05 7.00 12.06
CA TYR A 111 12.53 7.11 13.43
C TYR A 111 13.66 7.12 14.46
N PHE A 112 14.61 6.19 14.33
CA PHE A 112 15.75 6.07 15.25
C PHE A 112 16.79 7.16 15.08
N ASP A 113 16.89 7.73 13.89
CA ASP A 113 17.71 8.94 13.63
C ASP A 113 17.04 10.23 14.14
N GLY A 114 15.84 10.13 14.77
CA GLY A 114 15.09 11.26 15.33
C GLY A 114 14.28 12.06 14.30
N SER A 115 14.28 11.65 13.04
CA SER A 115 13.57 12.30 11.93
C SER A 115 12.11 11.80 11.84
N ILE A 116 11.30 12.04 12.88
CA ILE A 116 9.96 11.43 13.01
C ILE A 116 9.05 11.73 11.82
N LYS A 117 9.05 12.96 11.31
CA LYS A 117 8.23 13.33 10.14
C LYS A 117 8.61 12.54 8.88
N ASN A 118 9.91 12.38 8.63
CA ASN A 118 10.40 11.56 7.51
C ASN A 118 10.03 10.09 7.71
N SER A 119 10.17 9.59 8.93
CA SER A 119 9.74 8.24 9.31
C SER A 119 8.28 8.00 8.94
N MET A 120 7.38 8.87 9.39
CA MET A 120 5.95 8.76 9.10
C MET A 120 5.62 8.95 7.61
N PHE A 121 6.39 9.77 6.91
CA PHE A 121 6.30 9.89 5.46
C PHE A 121 6.62 8.55 4.77
N TYR A 122 7.73 7.87 5.13
CA TYR A 122 8.08 6.58 4.54
C TYR A 122 7.16 5.44 4.99
N LEU A 123 6.61 5.51 6.20
CA LEU A 123 5.51 4.63 6.61
C LEU A 123 4.30 4.82 5.69
N GLY A 124 3.96 6.05 5.33
CA GLY A 124 2.91 6.37 4.36
C GLY A 124 3.15 5.74 2.98
N VAL A 125 4.40 5.75 2.51
CA VAL A 125 4.79 5.06 1.27
C VAL A 125 4.56 3.54 1.38
N ALA A 126 4.96 2.92 2.48
CA ALA A 126 4.72 1.49 2.72
C ALA A 126 3.22 1.17 2.81
N CYS A 127 2.42 2.02 3.47
CA CYS A 127 0.96 1.89 3.52
C CYS A 127 0.34 1.92 2.12
N HIS A 128 0.75 2.87 1.26
CA HIS A 128 0.30 2.94 -0.12
C HIS A 128 0.53 1.62 -0.86
N LEU A 129 1.72 1.03 -0.75
CA LEU A 129 2.07 -0.20 -1.45
C LEU A 129 1.25 -1.40 -0.98
N ILE A 130 0.98 -1.56 0.32
CA ILE A 130 0.11 -2.65 0.78
C ILE A 130 -1.35 -2.42 0.41
N GLN A 131 -1.80 -1.17 0.29
CA GLN A 131 -3.14 -0.82 -0.16
C GLN A 131 -3.30 -1.15 -1.66
N ASP A 132 -2.33 -0.81 -2.48
CA ASP A 132 -2.32 -1.19 -3.90
C ASP A 132 -2.37 -2.71 -4.10
N LEU A 133 -1.72 -3.48 -3.23
CA LEU A 133 -1.77 -4.94 -3.30
C LEU A 133 -3.15 -5.53 -2.97
N THR A 134 -4.09 -4.74 -2.43
CA THR A 134 -5.50 -5.15 -2.33
C THR A 134 -6.26 -4.96 -3.64
N VAL A 135 -5.73 -4.20 -4.60
CA VAL A 135 -6.33 -3.97 -5.90
C VAL A 135 -6.01 -5.16 -6.81
N PRO A 136 -7.03 -5.88 -7.33
CA PRO A 136 -6.80 -7.10 -8.11
C PRO A 136 -5.88 -6.93 -9.32
N GLN A 137 -5.91 -5.77 -9.96
CA GLN A 137 -5.08 -5.48 -11.13
C GLN A 137 -3.59 -5.38 -10.75
N HIS A 138 -3.26 -4.81 -9.60
CA HIS A 138 -1.90 -4.74 -9.08
C HIS A 138 -1.37 -6.13 -8.67
N ALA A 139 -2.20 -6.94 -7.99
CA ALA A 139 -1.85 -8.29 -7.56
C ALA A 139 -1.75 -9.29 -8.73
N ASN A 140 -2.56 -9.14 -9.78
CA ASN A 140 -2.50 -9.98 -10.99
C ASN A 140 -1.48 -9.49 -12.03
N VAL A 141 -0.89 -8.31 -11.83
CA VAL A 141 0.02 -7.67 -12.79
C VAL A 141 -0.65 -7.43 -14.17
N HIS A 142 -1.91 -6.93 -14.15
CA HIS A 142 -2.73 -6.68 -15.34
C HIS A 142 -2.99 -5.17 -15.53
N LEU A 143 -2.10 -4.50 -16.25
CA LEU A 143 -2.16 -3.04 -16.48
C LEU A 143 -3.34 -2.59 -17.35
N LEU A 144 -3.80 -3.42 -18.29
CA LEU A 144 -4.71 -2.99 -19.37
C LEU A 144 -6.17 -3.43 -19.17
N ASN A 145 -6.47 -4.33 -18.26
CA ASN A 145 -7.81 -4.89 -18.09
C ASN A 145 -8.68 -4.02 -17.17
N ASN A 146 -9.30 -2.97 -17.70
CA ASN A 146 -10.23 -2.10 -16.98
C ASN A 146 -9.67 -1.43 -15.70
N HIS A 147 -8.36 -1.43 -15.48
CA HIS A 147 -7.69 -0.90 -14.30
C HIS A 147 -8.12 0.54 -14.02
N LYS A 148 -7.88 1.45 -14.97
CA LYS A 148 -8.26 2.85 -14.84
C LYS A 148 -9.77 3.06 -14.68
N SER A 149 -10.58 2.22 -15.33
CA SER A 149 -12.06 2.29 -15.22
C SER A 149 -12.52 1.89 -13.82
N TYR A 150 -11.88 0.88 -13.22
CA TYR A 150 -12.14 0.44 -11.85
C TYR A 150 -11.72 1.49 -10.84
N GLU A 151 -10.50 2.01 -10.92
CA GLU A 151 -10.01 3.05 -10.02
C GLU A 151 -10.86 4.32 -10.07
N ASN A 152 -11.23 4.79 -11.27
CA ASN A 152 -12.12 5.93 -11.42
C ASN A 152 -13.51 5.67 -10.82
N TRP A 153 -14.00 4.45 -10.86
CA TRP A 153 -15.26 4.07 -10.23
C TRP A 153 -15.12 4.12 -8.70
N VAL A 154 -14.07 3.54 -8.14
CA VAL A 154 -13.79 3.58 -6.68
C VAL A 154 -13.62 5.02 -6.20
N ILE A 155 -12.87 5.87 -6.93
CA ILE A 155 -12.71 7.29 -6.62
C ILE A 155 -14.07 7.98 -6.44
N ARG A 156 -15.03 7.69 -7.31
CA ARG A 156 -16.37 8.32 -7.27
C ARG A 156 -17.28 7.76 -6.18
N THR A 157 -17.09 6.50 -5.78
CA THR A 157 -18.08 5.78 -4.96
C THR A 157 -17.62 5.45 -3.54
N HIS A 158 -16.32 5.48 -3.24
CA HIS A 158 -15.76 4.99 -1.97
C HIS A 158 -16.36 5.58 -0.70
N ARG A 159 -17.00 6.76 -0.77
CA ARG A 159 -17.66 7.41 0.38
C ARG A 159 -19.16 7.22 0.44
N HIS A 160 -19.76 6.71 -0.63
CA HIS A 160 -21.21 6.68 -0.79
C HIS A 160 -21.88 5.40 -0.27
N HIS A 161 -21.07 4.42 0.13
CA HIS A 161 -21.54 3.11 0.57
C HIS A 161 -20.99 2.80 1.96
N ASP A 162 -21.86 2.49 2.93
CA ASP A 162 -21.42 2.19 4.29
C ASP A 162 -20.68 0.86 4.37
N GLU A 163 -21.01 -0.11 3.52
CA GLU A 163 -20.32 -1.38 3.40
C GLU A 163 -18.87 -1.26 2.88
N PHE A 164 -18.44 -0.06 2.46
CA PHE A 164 -17.06 0.23 2.08
C PHE A 164 -16.21 0.72 3.26
N LYS A 165 -16.77 0.77 4.45
CA LYS A 165 -16.11 1.23 5.68
C LYS A 165 -16.14 0.13 6.72
N ILE A 166 -15.08 0.07 7.53
CA ILE A 166 -15.07 -0.70 8.76
C ILE A 166 -14.70 0.21 9.92
N GLU A 167 -15.30 -0.02 11.06
CA GLU A 167 -15.03 0.75 12.28
C GLU A 167 -14.13 0.00 13.26
N LYS A 168 -14.04 -1.33 13.16
CA LYS A 168 -13.23 -2.22 14.00
C LYS A 168 -12.89 -3.52 13.25
N GLY A 169 -12.06 -4.35 13.84
CA GLY A 169 -11.66 -5.63 13.26
C GLY A 169 -10.47 -5.48 12.32
N GLY A 170 -9.41 -4.84 12.77
CA GLY A 170 -8.14 -4.78 12.07
C GLY A 170 -7.51 -6.17 11.91
N ILE A 171 -6.68 -6.32 10.90
CA ILE A 171 -5.91 -7.54 10.65
C ILE A 171 -4.47 -7.31 11.11
N TYR A 172 -4.06 -8.04 12.14
CA TYR A 172 -2.80 -7.82 12.86
C TYR A 172 -1.84 -8.98 12.64
N PHE A 173 -0.84 -8.79 11.77
CA PHE A 173 0.22 -9.77 11.51
C PHE A 173 1.52 -9.39 12.21
N ASN A 174 2.39 -10.38 12.42
CA ASN A 174 3.68 -10.19 13.09
C ASN A 174 4.80 -9.76 12.12
N SER A 175 4.65 -9.97 10.81
CA SER A 175 5.66 -9.57 9.83
C SER A 175 5.07 -8.78 8.67
N LEU A 176 5.86 -7.87 8.09
CA LEU A 176 5.49 -7.11 6.91
C LEU A 176 5.16 -8.01 5.72
N LYS A 177 5.91 -9.11 5.56
CA LYS A 177 5.69 -10.11 4.52
C LYS A 177 4.28 -10.71 4.57
N GLN A 178 3.72 -10.93 5.76
CA GLN A 178 2.36 -11.46 5.90
C GLN A 178 1.30 -10.50 5.35
N TYR A 179 1.45 -9.18 5.56
CA TYR A 179 0.56 -8.18 4.96
C TYR A 179 0.62 -8.20 3.43
N ILE A 180 1.82 -8.23 2.87
CA ILE A 180 2.06 -8.26 1.43
C ILE A 180 1.44 -9.52 0.80
N ASP A 181 1.77 -10.69 1.36
CA ASP A 181 1.31 -11.98 0.84
C ASP A 181 -0.21 -12.14 1.00
N PHE A 182 -0.78 -11.72 2.12
CA PHE A 182 -2.21 -11.78 2.39
C PHE A 182 -2.98 -10.88 1.41
N ASN A 183 -2.66 -9.59 1.34
CA ASN A 183 -3.36 -8.64 0.48
C ASN A 183 -3.33 -9.08 -0.99
N SER A 184 -2.16 -9.45 -1.50
CA SER A 184 -2.03 -9.84 -2.90
C SER A 184 -2.73 -11.15 -3.23
N LYS A 185 -2.70 -12.16 -2.35
CA LYS A 185 -3.41 -13.43 -2.55
C LYS A 185 -4.92 -13.25 -2.49
N GLU A 186 -5.41 -12.53 -1.47
CA GLU A 186 -6.85 -12.30 -1.31
C GLU A 186 -7.43 -11.43 -2.42
N ALA A 187 -6.69 -10.41 -2.90
CA ALA A 187 -7.11 -9.64 -4.06
C ALA A 187 -7.33 -10.52 -5.31
N ILE A 188 -6.42 -11.46 -5.56
CA ILE A 188 -6.54 -12.43 -6.66
C ILE A 188 -7.75 -13.35 -6.45
N ASN A 189 -7.95 -13.87 -5.25
CA ASN A 189 -9.06 -14.75 -4.90
C ASN A 189 -10.41 -14.06 -5.07
N ILE A 190 -10.53 -12.83 -4.55
CA ILE A 190 -11.75 -12.00 -4.68
C ILE A 190 -12.05 -11.76 -6.16
N TYR A 191 -11.05 -11.39 -6.95
CA TYR A 191 -11.25 -11.18 -8.38
C TYR A 191 -11.70 -12.44 -9.09
N ARG A 192 -11.03 -13.58 -8.86
CA ARG A 192 -11.37 -14.87 -9.46
C ARG A 192 -12.81 -15.29 -9.15
N LYS A 193 -13.25 -15.08 -7.91
CA LYS A 193 -14.60 -15.43 -7.46
C LYS A 193 -15.69 -14.57 -8.12
N HIS A 194 -15.40 -13.31 -8.43
CA HIS A 194 -16.42 -12.35 -8.88
C HIS A 194 -16.22 -11.84 -10.32
N SER A 195 -15.16 -12.28 -11.03
CA SER A 195 -14.84 -11.84 -12.40
C SER A 195 -15.95 -12.14 -13.42
N ASN A 196 -16.72 -13.22 -13.21
CA ASN A 196 -17.79 -13.66 -14.10
C ASN A 196 -19.12 -12.92 -13.94
N VAL A 197 -19.23 -12.00 -12.97
CA VAL A 197 -20.42 -11.17 -12.81
C VAL A 197 -20.55 -10.27 -14.05
N LYS A 198 -21.60 -10.48 -14.87
CA LYS A 198 -21.76 -9.81 -16.17
C LYS A 198 -21.92 -8.30 -16.03
N ASN A 199 -22.75 -7.85 -15.09
CA ASN A 199 -22.93 -6.43 -14.86
C ASN A 199 -21.67 -5.82 -14.23
N ARG A 200 -21.02 -4.92 -14.97
CA ARG A 200 -19.76 -4.29 -14.56
C ARG A 200 -19.89 -3.46 -13.27
N GLN A 201 -20.99 -2.74 -13.09
CA GLN A 201 -21.19 -1.92 -11.89
C GLN A 201 -21.35 -2.80 -10.65
N VAL A 202 -22.16 -3.85 -10.74
CA VAL A 202 -22.35 -4.83 -9.67
C VAL A 202 -21.03 -5.54 -9.35
N ARG A 203 -20.27 -5.93 -10.35
CA ARG A 203 -18.96 -6.55 -10.18
C ARG A 203 -17.98 -5.62 -9.45
N PHE A 204 -17.89 -4.36 -9.86
CA PHE A 204 -17.04 -3.36 -9.21
C PHE A 204 -17.45 -3.14 -7.76
N HIS A 205 -18.74 -3.04 -7.50
CA HIS A 205 -19.28 -2.88 -6.15
C HIS A 205 -18.91 -4.07 -5.23
N ILE A 206 -19.16 -5.30 -5.67
CA ILE A 206 -18.85 -6.51 -4.89
C ILE A 206 -17.34 -6.62 -4.62
N ILE A 207 -16.50 -6.36 -5.62
CA ILE A 207 -15.04 -6.41 -5.44
C ILE A 207 -14.61 -5.31 -4.48
N THR A 208 -15.09 -4.08 -4.66
CA THR A 208 -14.69 -2.94 -3.83
C THR A 208 -15.09 -3.11 -2.38
N SER A 209 -16.30 -3.60 -2.08
CA SER A 209 -16.73 -3.84 -0.70
C SER A 209 -15.78 -4.77 0.08
N LYS A 210 -15.13 -5.70 -0.62
CA LYS A 210 -14.17 -6.65 -0.01
C LYS A 210 -12.75 -6.10 0.05
N VAL A 211 -12.24 -5.55 -1.06
CA VAL A 211 -10.84 -5.12 -1.12
C VAL A 211 -10.61 -3.81 -0.36
N LEU A 212 -11.59 -2.91 -0.34
CA LEU A 212 -11.46 -1.62 0.34
C LEU A 212 -11.54 -1.78 1.87
N THR A 213 -12.40 -2.67 2.37
CA THR A 213 -12.46 -3.01 3.79
C THR A 213 -11.22 -3.78 4.25
N MET A 214 -10.72 -4.70 3.42
CA MET A 214 -9.45 -5.40 3.65
C MET A 214 -8.27 -4.42 3.70
N ALA A 215 -8.22 -3.43 2.80
CA ALA A 215 -7.18 -2.41 2.81
C ALA A 215 -7.18 -1.60 4.12
N GLN A 216 -8.35 -1.24 4.63
CA GLN A 216 -8.50 -0.53 5.91
C GLN A 216 -8.00 -1.39 7.07
N ALA A 217 -8.42 -2.65 7.13
CA ALA A 217 -8.06 -3.58 8.20
C ALA A 217 -6.54 -3.87 8.22
N THR A 218 -5.93 -4.10 7.06
CA THR A 218 -4.50 -4.41 6.96
C THR A 218 -3.63 -3.16 7.13
N THR A 219 -4.10 -1.98 6.71
CA THR A 219 -3.39 -0.71 6.98
C THR A 219 -3.39 -0.39 8.47
N ALA A 220 -4.50 -0.60 9.19
CA ALA A 220 -4.53 -0.47 10.65
C ALA A 220 -3.51 -1.42 11.28
N GLY A 221 -3.45 -2.66 10.82
CA GLY A 221 -2.47 -3.63 11.28
C GLY A 221 -1.02 -3.20 11.03
N LEU A 222 -0.70 -2.70 9.84
CA LEU A 222 0.65 -2.22 9.52
C LEU A 222 1.05 -1.01 10.38
N MET A 223 0.14 -0.07 10.60
CA MET A 223 0.36 1.07 11.49
C MET A 223 0.65 0.62 12.92
N LEU A 224 -0.12 -0.36 13.44
CA LEU A 224 0.13 -0.92 14.77
C LEU A 224 1.44 -1.69 14.83
N LYS A 225 1.74 -2.47 13.78
CA LYS A 225 3.03 -3.17 13.69
C LYS A 225 4.18 -2.18 13.78
N PHE A 226 4.15 -1.10 13.01
CA PHE A 226 5.18 -0.06 13.05
C PHE A 226 5.33 0.53 14.46
N TYR A 227 4.21 0.84 15.14
CA TYR A 227 4.23 1.30 16.52
C TYR A 227 4.92 0.30 17.46
N LYS A 228 4.59 -1.00 17.35
CA LYS A 228 5.23 -2.04 18.16
C LYS A 228 6.72 -2.17 17.86
N ASP A 229 7.10 -2.20 16.58
CA ASP A 229 8.50 -2.32 16.16
C ASP A 229 9.36 -1.19 16.73
N ILE A 230 8.88 0.06 16.71
CA ILE A 230 9.64 1.18 17.30
C ILE A 230 9.73 1.08 18.83
N GLN A 231 8.76 0.50 19.52
CA GLN A 231 8.84 0.27 20.96
C GLN A 231 9.84 -0.84 21.32
N GLU A 232 9.86 -1.92 20.55
CA GLU A 232 10.78 -3.05 20.78
C GLU A 232 12.24 -2.69 20.45
N ILE A 233 12.46 -1.91 19.39
CA ILE A 233 13.81 -1.55 18.95
C ILE A 233 14.40 -0.39 19.76
N ASN A 234 13.58 0.53 20.27
CA ASN A 234 14.04 1.75 20.94
C ASN A 234 15.05 1.51 22.11
N PRO A 235 14.87 0.51 23.00
CA PRO A 235 15.86 0.20 24.03
C PRO A 235 17.21 -0.23 23.46
N ILE A 236 17.20 -0.98 22.37
CA ILE A 236 18.35 -1.66 21.77
C ILE A 236 19.16 -0.71 20.89
N ALA A 237 18.48 0.17 20.15
CA ALA A 237 19.12 1.18 19.31
C ALA A 237 19.98 2.17 20.11
N LYS A 238 19.64 2.40 21.39
CA LYS A 238 20.41 3.23 22.31
C LYS A 238 21.72 2.58 22.75
N GLU A 239 21.79 1.24 22.70
CA GLU A 239 22.94 0.50 23.24
C GLU A 239 23.95 0.07 22.15
N ASN A 240 23.50 -0.30 20.93
CA ASN A 240 24.41 -0.83 19.92
C ASN A 240 23.84 -0.83 18.49
N LYS A 241 24.41 -0.01 17.61
CA LYS A 241 24.00 0.12 16.19
C LYS A 241 24.08 -1.19 15.39
N LYS A 242 25.03 -2.07 15.69
CA LYS A 242 25.21 -3.36 15.00
C LYS A 242 24.13 -4.38 15.39
N GLN A 243 23.63 -4.29 16.63
CA GLN A 243 22.55 -5.12 17.11
C GLN A 243 21.21 -4.68 16.51
N PHE A 244 21.05 -3.39 16.22
CA PHE A 244 19.92 -2.81 15.51
C PHE A 244 19.72 -3.41 14.10
N GLU A 245 20.79 -3.53 13.29
CA GLU A 245 20.73 -4.09 11.93
C GLU A 245 20.30 -5.58 11.94
N ASN A 246 20.78 -6.36 12.92
CA ASN A 246 20.40 -7.77 13.09
C ASN A 246 18.94 -7.94 13.50
N ILE A 247 18.39 -7.01 14.26
CA ILE A 247 16.99 -7.06 14.71
C ILE A 247 16.06 -6.62 13.60
N LEU A 248 16.44 -5.59 12.83
CA LEU A 248 15.66 -5.10 11.70
C LEU A 248 15.30 -6.23 10.71
N SER A 249 16.21 -7.19 10.50
CA SER A 249 15.97 -8.34 9.63
C SER A 249 14.88 -9.30 10.13
N LYS A 250 14.53 -9.28 11.43
CA LYS A 250 13.49 -10.12 12.01
C LYS A 250 12.07 -9.56 11.83
N PHE A 251 11.95 -8.25 11.58
CA PHE A 251 10.65 -7.58 11.42
C PHE A 251 10.14 -7.53 9.97
N LEU A 252 11.01 -7.82 9.01
CA LEU A 252 10.72 -7.83 7.58
C LEU A 252 10.22 -9.19 7.09
#